data_2e2e89a640e7a59c21ed9d7277048ecd
#
_entry.id   2e2e89a640e7a59c21ed9d7277048ecd
#
_cell.length_a   1.000
_cell.length_b   1.000
_cell.length_c   1.000
_cell.angle_alpha   90.00
_cell.angle_beta   90.00
_cell.angle_gamma   90.00
#
_symmetry.space_group_name_H-M   'P 1'
#
loop_
_entity.id
_entity.type
_entity.pdbx_description
1 polymer ?
#
loop_
_entity_poly.entity_id
_entity_poly.type
_entity_poly.pdbx_seq_one_letter_code
_entity_poly.pdbx_strand_id
1 'polypeptide(L)'
;EIYEYTMALVRQYRRTPPRPGTQINTWLEFAIDGKQMTDEEIYFSIFSFTVTGSDTIALVTAGTVYYLAQHPQQYAEVRADHALIPYAFAETARYDQPTNVLGRRVVADLELHGKTISAGQNVMFLFASANRDEREFPEADQYQISRRPPRTLAFGAGIHACIGQHLARLEGKIILEELFAAIPEYEVQQQRCRRTFTEFLQGYCEVPIRFRPR
;
A
#
# COMPACT_ATOMS: atom_id res chain seq x y z
N GLU A 1 20.83 13.97 6.99
CA GLU A 1 20.77 14.38 5.57
C GLU A 1 19.32 14.62 5.11
N ILE A 2 18.40 13.62 5.12
CA ILE A 2 17.00 13.80 4.71
C ILE A 2 16.30 14.87 5.53
N TYR A 3 16.48 14.87 6.85
CA TYR A 3 15.92 15.88 7.75
C TYR A 3 16.40 17.29 7.36
N GLU A 4 17.69 17.47 7.23
CA GLU A 4 18.30 18.77 6.91
C GLU A 4 17.84 19.29 5.54
N TYR A 5 17.82 18.40 4.53
CA TYR A 5 17.34 18.74 3.19
C TYR A 5 15.88 19.17 3.22
N THR A 6 15.02 18.38 3.86
CA THR A 6 13.58 18.65 3.92
C THR A 6 13.28 19.91 4.71
N MET A 7 13.96 20.14 5.83
CA MET A 7 13.81 21.37 6.61
C MET A 7 14.27 22.62 5.86
N ALA A 8 15.34 22.49 5.07
CA ALA A 8 15.77 23.59 4.20
C ALA A 8 14.72 23.89 3.12
N LEU A 9 14.14 22.86 2.51
CA LEU A 9 13.07 22.97 1.51
C LEU A 9 11.80 23.61 2.10
N VAL A 10 11.36 23.19 3.28
CA VAL A 10 10.20 23.76 3.97
C VAL A 10 10.43 25.26 4.24
N ARG A 11 11.58 25.63 4.78
CA ARG A 11 11.94 27.03 5.02
C ARG A 11 11.99 27.87 3.74
N GLN A 12 12.50 27.29 2.65
CA GLN A 12 12.49 27.95 1.34
C GLN A 12 11.04 28.22 0.88
N TYR A 13 10.16 27.20 0.98
CA TYR A 13 8.78 27.32 0.53
C TYR A 13 7.90 28.22 1.42
N ARG A 14 8.24 28.41 2.68
CA ARG A 14 7.60 29.46 3.49
C ARG A 14 7.93 30.88 3.00
N ARG A 15 9.11 31.08 2.40
CA ARG A 15 9.52 32.38 1.83
C ARG A 15 9.01 32.58 0.42
N THR A 16 9.04 31.52 -0.36
CA THR A 16 8.62 31.52 -1.77
C THR A 16 7.72 30.32 -1.98
N PRO A 17 6.40 30.46 -1.76
CA PRO A 17 5.47 29.34 -1.86
C PRO A 17 5.61 28.59 -3.18
N PRO A 18 5.53 27.26 -3.16
CA PRO A 18 5.55 26.46 -4.37
C PRO A 18 4.27 26.68 -5.17
N ARG A 19 4.22 26.08 -6.36
CA ARG A 19 3.04 26.14 -7.22
C ARG A 19 1.78 25.75 -6.42
N PRO A 20 0.67 26.51 -6.51
CA PRO A 20 -0.60 26.15 -5.89
C PRO A 20 -1.06 24.74 -6.31
N GLY A 21 -1.69 24.02 -5.38
CA GLY A 21 -2.17 22.65 -5.62
C GLY A 21 -1.11 21.55 -5.45
N THR A 22 0.12 21.88 -5.07
CA THR A 22 1.08 20.88 -4.63
C THR A 22 0.80 20.46 -3.18
N GLN A 23 1.13 19.21 -2.84
CA GLN A 23 0.90 18.69 -1.48
C GLN A 23 1.61 19.54 -0.42
N ILE A 24 2.84 19.98 -0.71
CA ILE A 24 3.59 20.80 0.25
C ILE A 24 2.95 22.19 0.44
N ASN A 25 2.38 22.79 -0.62
CA ASN A 25 1.63 24.04 -0.49
C ASN A 25 0.40 23.85 0.40
N THR A 26 -0.32 22.74 0.22
CA THR A 26 -1.47 22.39 1.07
C THR A 26 -1.08 22.32 2.55
N TRP A 27 0.04 21.69 2.88
CA TRP A 27 0.53 21.61 4.28
C TRP A 27 1.00 22.95 4.83
N LEU A 28 1.62 23.80 3.99
CA LEU A 28 2.03 25.15 4.38
C LEU A 28 0.85 26.06 4.73
N GLU A 29 -0.28 25.87 4.04
CA GLU A 29 -1.50 26.63 4.22
C GLU A 29 -2.46 26.02 5.25
N PHE A 30 -2.30 24.71 5.55
CA PHE A 30 -3.20 23.97 6.42
C PHE A 30 -3.11 24.46 7.87
N ALA A 31 -4.27 24.65 8.48
CA ALA A 31 -4.38 25.05 9.88
C ALA A 31 -5.37 24.17 10.64
N ILE A 32 -5.00 23.77 11.86
CA ILE A 32 -5.87 23.08 12.81
C ILE A 32 -6.16 24.07 13.96
N ASP A 33 -7.42 24.34 14.24
CA ASP A 33 -7.85 25.29 15.26
C ASP A 33 -7.16 26.67 15.15
N GLY A 34 -6.97 27.14 13.92
CA GLY A 34 -6.31 28.40 13.62
C GLY A 34 -4.79 28.41 13.72
N LYS A 35 -4.17 27.27 14.04
CA LYS A 35 -2.71 27.10 14.10
C LYS A 35 -2.21 26.41 12.83
N GLN A 36 -1.32 27.07 12.11
CA GLN A 36 -0.65 26.48 10.96
C GLN A 36 0.31 25.36 11.42
N MET A 37 0.53 24.38 10.54
CA MET A 37 1.53 23.35 10.76
C MET A 37 2.92 23.96 10.95
N THR A 38 3.64 23.44 11.94
CA THR A 38 5.06 23.78 12.17
C THR A 38 5.93 23.15 11.05
N ASP A 39 7.16 23.64 10.91
CA ASP A 39 8.12 23.07 9.96
C ASP A 39 8.41 21.59 10.25
N GLU A 40 8.44 21.21 11.52
CA GLU A 40 8.63 19.82 11.93
C GLU A 40 7.44 18.93 11.58
N GLU A 41 6.20 19.39 11.77
CA GLU A 41 5.00 18.65 11.40
C GLU A 41 4.92 18.45 9.87
N ILE A 42 5.32 19.46 9.10
CA ILE A 42 5.44 19.34 7.64
C ILE A 42 6.55 18.35 7.27
N TYR A 43 7.71 18.41 7.94
CA TYR A 43 8.79 17.44 7.75
C TYR A 43 8.30 16.01 7.98
N PHE A 44 7.64 15.74 9.13
CA PHE A 44 7.14 14.40 9.42
C PHE A 44 6.08 13.94 8.42
N SER A 45 5.28 14.85 7.89
CA SER A 45 4.32 14.55 6.83
C SER A 45 5.03 14.12 5.54
N ILE A 46 6.03 14.89 5.08
CA ILE A 46 6.85 14.55 3.90
C ILE A 46 7.57 13.22 4.11
N PHE A 47 8.21 13.05 5.25
CA PHE A 47 8.94 11.82 5.59
C PHE A 47 8.01 10.59 5.57
N SER A 48 6.84 10.71 6.22
CA SER A 48 5.84 9.65 6.24
C SER A 48 5.38 9.26 4.83
N PHE A 49 5.05 10.23 3.98
CA PHE A 49 4.65 9.96 2.60
C PHE A 49 5.76 9.29 1.79
N THR A 50 7.00 9.75 1.96
CA THR A 50 8.15 9.18 1.23
C THR A 50 8.40 7.73 1.63
N VAL A 51 8.44 7.45 2.94
CA VAL A 51 8.77 6.10 3.44
C VAL A 51 7.63 5.12 3.18
N THR A 52 6.38 5.50 3.50
CA THR A 52 5.25 4.58 3.37
C THR A 52 4.80 4.37 1.93
N GLY A 53 5.05 5.35 1.05
CA GLY A 53 4.65 5.28 -0.36
C GLY A 53 5.62 4.50 -1.25
N SER A 54 6.90 4.36 -0.87
CA SER A 54 7.89 3.69 -1.72
C SER A 54 7.83 2.17 -1.64
N ASP A 55 7.79 1.61 -0.44
CA ASP A 55 7.98 0.16 -0.25
C ASP A 55 6.72 -0.64 -0.55
N THR A 56 5.57 -0.21 -0.02
CA THR A 56 4.33 -0.99 -0.12
C THR A 56 3.83 -1.13 -1.55
N ILE A 57 3.94 -0.09 -2.36
CA ILE A 57 3.53 -0.13 -3.78
C ILE A 57 4.42 -1.07 -4.58
N ALA A 58 5.73 -1.04 -4.34
CA ALA A 58 6.68 -1.93 -4.99
C ALA A 58 6.37 -3.40 -4.68
N LEU A 59 6.08 -3.71 -3.40
CA LEU A 59 5.74 -5.07 -2.96
C LEU A 59 4.45 -5.57 -3.61
N VAL A 60 3.38 -4.74 -3.65
CA VAL A 60 2.11 -5.14 -4.28
C VAL A 60 2.27 -5.28 -5.80
N THR A 61 3.01 -4.40 -6.45
CA THR A 61 3.25 -4.47 -7.90
C THR A 61 4.04 -5.72 -8.27
N ALA A 62 5.15 -5.99 -7.58
CA ALA A 62 5.95 -7.19 -7.77
C ALA A 62 5.14 -8.47 -7.47
N GLY A 63 4.35 -8.45 -6.39
CA GLY A 63 3.42 -9.53 -6.04
C GLY A 63 2.39 -9.78 -7.14
N THR A 64 1.84 -8.72 -7.76
CA THR A 64 0.86 -8.87 -8.86
C THR A 64 1.47 -9.58 -10.06
N VAL A 65 2.69 -9.20 -10.46
CA VAL A 65 3.44 -9.88 -11.52
C VAL A 65 3.67 -11.35 -11.16
N TYR A 66 4.08 -11.62 -9.92
CA TYR A 66 4.30 -12.99 -9.45
C TYR A 66 3.03 -13.83 -9.47
N TYR A 67 1.93 -13.35 -8.85
CA TYR A 67 0.70 -14.12 -8.71
C TYR A 67 -0.02 -14.33 -10.04
N LEU A 68 -0.02 -13.37 -10.94
CA LEU A 68 -0.56 -13.57 -12.29
C LEU A 68 0.20 -14.67 -13.05
N ALA A 69 1.52 -14.74 -12.92
CA ALA A 69 2.31 -15.83 -13.52
C ALA A 69 1.99 -17.22 -12.92
N GLN A 70 1.55 -17.28 -11.64
CA GLN A 70 1.09 -18.53 -11.01
C GLN A 70 -0.34 -18.93 -11.43
N HIS A 71 -1.10 -18.01 -12.04
CA HIS A 71 -2.49 -18.20 -12.44
C HIS A 71 -2.68 -17.87 -13.92
N PRO A 72 -2.21 -18.76 -14.85
CA PRO A 72 -2.15 -18.45 -16.28
C PRO A 72 -3.49 -18.06 -16.90
N GLN A 73 -4.60 -18.62 -16.40
CA GLN A 73 -5.94 -18.26 -16.89
C GLN A 73 -6.29 -16.81 -16.55
N GLN A 74 -6.10 -16.41 -15.30
CA GLN A 74 -6.34 -15.03 -14.86
C GLN A 74 -5.38 -14.05 -15.53
N TYR A 75 -4.14 -14.47 -15.79
CA TYR A 75 -3.19 -13.67 -16.55
C TYR A 75 -3.67 -13.47 -18.00
N ALA A 76 -4.17 -14.51 -18.64
CA ALA A 76 -4.74 -14.40 -19.99
C ALA A 76 -5.95 -13.46 -20.04
N GLU A 77 -6.82 -13.47 -19.02
CA GLU A 77 -7.93 -12.53 -18.88
C GLU A 77 -7.42 -11.08 -18.77
N VAL A 78 -6.43 -10.81 -17.90
CA VAL A 78 -5.84 -9.47 -17.74
C VAL A 78 -5.17 -8.98 -19.03
N ARG A 79 -4.53 -9.88 -19.79
CA ARG A 79 -3.93 -9.53 -21.08
C ARG A 79 -4.97 -9.20 -22.15
N ALA A 80 -6.11 -9.90 -22.12
CA ALA A 80 -7.22 -9.66 -23.04
C ALA A 80 -7.98 -8.37 -22.71
N ASP A 81 -8.07 -8.04 -21.42
CA ASP A 81 -8.76 -6.84 -20.93
C ASP A 81 -7.95 -6.15 -19.81
N HIS A 82 -7.22 -5.12 -20.17
CA HIS A 82 -6.43 -4.32 -19.22
C HIS A 82 -7.29 -3.59 -18.17
N ALA A 83 -8.62 -3.48 -18.36
CA ALA A 83 -9.52 -2.97 -17.31
C ALA A 83 -9.55 -3.88 -16.07
N LEU A 84 -9.01 -5.10 -16.14
CA LEU A 84 -8.86 -6.03 -15.01
C LEU A 84 -7.61 -5.77 -14.18
N ILE A 85 -6.64 -4.99 -14.64
CA ILE A 85 -5.39 -4.67 -13.91
C ILE A 85 -5.65 -4.11 -12.50
N PRO A 86 -6.56 -3.13 -12.30
CA PRO A 86 -6.87 -2.63 -10.96
C PRO A 86 -7.39 -3.71 -10.01
N TYR A 87 -8.12 -4.71 -10.52
CA TYR A 87 -8.63 -5.82 -9.72
C TYR A 87 -7.53 -6.81 -9.35
N ALA A 88 -6.59 -7.08 -10.27
CA ALA A 88 -5.42 -7.90 -9.96
C ALA A 88 -4.54 -7.23 -8.88
N PHE A 89 -4.29 -5.93 -8.99
CA PHE A 89 -3.57 -5.16 -7.99
C PHE A 89 -4.28 -5.18 -6.63
N ALA A 90 -5.61 -4.96 -6.60
CA ALA A 90 -6.40 -4.97 -5.38
C ALA A 90 -6.45 -6.37 -4.72
N GLU A 91 -6.57 -7.42 -5.52
CA GLU A 91 -6.53 -8.80 -5.01
C GLU A 91 -5.15 -9.15 -4.48
N THR A 92 -4.08 -8.71 -5.11
CA THR A 92 -2.72 -8.87 -4.57
C THR A 92 -2.58 -8.17 -3.23
N ALA A 93 -3.04 -6.93 -3.11
CA ALA A 93 -3.00 -6.17 -1.86
C ALA A 93 -3.82 -6.82 -0.74
N ARG A 94 -4.89 -7.55 -1.05
CA ARG A 94 -5.64 -8.39 -0.11
C ARG A 94 -4.88 -9.67 0.22
N TYR A 95 -4.50 -10.41 -0.81
CA TYR A 95 -3.96 -11.76 -0.73
C TYR A 95 -2.57 -11.82 -0.12
N ASP A 96 -1.69 -10.91 -0.51
CA ASP A 96 -0.33 -10.74 0.03
C ASP A 96 -0.17 -9.34 0.62
N GLN A 97 -0.93 -9.08 1.67
CA GLN A 97 -0.99 -7.81 2.38
C GLN A 97 0.41 -7.31 2.73
N PRO A 98 0.88 -6.17 2.19
CA PRO A 98 2.24 -5.72 2.43
C PRO A 98 2.49 -5.27 3.87
N THR A 99 1.49 -4.70 4.55
CA THR A 99 1.58 -4.30 5.96
C THR A 99 0.97 -5.37 6.84
N ASN A 100 1.78 -6.13 7.57
CA ASN A 100 1.32 -7.25 8.40
C ASN A 100 0.47 -6.80 9.57
N VAL A 101 0.96 -5.82 10.32
CA VAL A 101 0.41 -5.45 11.60
C VAL A 101 0.60 -3.98 11.92
N LEU A 102 -0.41 -3.36 12.52
CA LEU A 102 -0.32 -2.04 13.15
C LEU A 102 -0.91 -2.09 14.55
N GLY A 103 -0.34 -1.31 15.46
CA GLY A 103 -0.78 -1.25 16.85
C GLY A 103 -1.55 0.02 17.19
N ARG A 104 -2.32 -0.09 18.27
CA ARG A 104 -2.92 1.06 18.95
C ARG A 104 -2.75 0.91 20.45
N ARG A 105 -2.46 2.01 21.10
CA ARG A 105 -2.50 2.07 22.56
C ARG A 105 -3.94 2.36 23.00
N VAL A 106 -4.43 1.56 23.90
CA VAL A 106 -5.78 1.72 24.47
C VAL A 106 -5.77 2.89 25.45
N VAL A 107 -6.64 3.87 25.26
CA VAL A 107 -6.71 5.09 26.08
C VAL A 107 -7.75 5.01 27.19
N ALA A 108 -8.74 4.12 27.06
CA ALA A 108 -9.76 3.83 28.07
C ALA A 108 -10.12 2.36 27.99
N ASP A 109 -10.54 1.76 29.11
CA ASP A 109 -10.99 0.37 29.12
C ASP A 109 -12.08 0.13 28.06
N LEU A 110 -11.95 -0.97 27.33
CA LEU A 110 -12.95 -1.36 26.33
C LEU A 110 -13.27 -2.85 26.44
N GLU A 111 -14.52 -3.20 26.14
CA GLU A 111 -14.97 -4.57 26.06
C GLU A 111 -15.00 -5.04 24.60
N LEU A 112 -14.35 -6.16 24.30
CA LEU A 112 -14.33 -6.76 22.98
C LEU A 112 -14.51 -8.27 23.09
N HIS A 113 -15.59 -8.81 22.51
CA HIS A 113 -15.91 -10.23 22.54
C HIS A 113 -15.87 -10.83 23.95
N GLY A 114 -16.41 -10.11 24.95
CA GLY A 114 -16.48 -10.55 26.34
C GLY A 114 -15.14 -10.52 27.09
N LYS A 115 -14.14 -9.82 26.53
CA LYS A 115 -12.85 -9.60 27.19
C LYS A 115 -12.61 -8.12 27.37
N THR A 116 -12.18 -7.74 28.58
CA THR A 116 -11.76 -6.37 28.87
C THR A 116 -10.34 -6.15 28.38
N ILE A 117 -10.14 -5.07 27.64
CA ILE A 117 -8.82 -4.57 27.27
C ILE A 117 -8.61 -3.26 28.02
N SER A 118 -7.65 -3.24 28.93
CA SER A 118 -7.47 -2.11 29.84
C SER A 118 -6.70 -0.96 29.21
N ALA A 119 -6.98 0.23 29.69
CA ALA A 119 -6.22 1.43 29.35
C ALA A 119 -4.72 1.21 29.54
N GLY A 120 -3.92 1.72 28.60
CA GLY A 120 -2.47 1.54 28.59
C GLY A 120 -1.96 0.28 27.90
N GLN A 121 -2.80 -0.72 27.64
CA GLN A 121 -2.44 -1.90 26.85
C GLN A 121 -2.28 -1.56 25.36
N ASN A 122 -1.56 -2.40 24.63
CA ASN A 122 -1.45 -2.31 23.18
C ASN A 122 -2.31 -3.38 22.51
N VAL A 123 -3.06 -2.98 21.50
CA VAL A 123 -3.83 -3.87 20.62
C VAL A 123 -3.15 -3.90 19.25
N MET A 124 -2.92 -5.09 18.73
CA MET A 124 -2.32 -5.29 17.42
C MET A 124 -3.40 -5.76 16.43
N PHE A 125 -3.52 -5.03 15.33
CA PHE A 125 -4.40 -5.37 14.22
C PHE A 125 -3.63 -6.19 13.19
N LEU A 126 -4.01 -7.47 13.04
CA LEU A 126 -3.37 -8.41 12.12
C LEU A 126 -4.04 -8.30 10.74
N PHE A 127 -3.65 -7.31 9.94
CA PHE A 127 -4.27 -7.03 8.64
C PHE A 127 -4.14 -8.19 7.66
N ALA A 128 -2.97 -8.84 7.60
CA ALA A 128 -2.75 -9.99 6.75
C ALA A 128 -3.72 -11.14 7.08
N SER A 129 -3.94 -11.40 8.36
CA SER A 129 -4.91 -12.41 8.83
C SER A 129 -6.35 -11.99 8.53
N ALA A 130 -6.70 -10.73 8.79
CA ALA A 130 -8.04 -10.22 8.56
C ALA A 130 -8.44 -10.26 7.08
N ASN A 131 -7.50 -9.99 6.16
CA ASN A 131 -7.73 -10.09 4.72
C ASN A 131 -7.79 -11.54 4.21
N ARG A 132 -7.53 -12.53 5.06
CA ARG A 132 -7.65 -13.97 4.81
C ARG A 132 -8.77 -14.62 5.65
N ASP A 133 -9.63 -13.83 6.28
CA ASP A 133 -10.74 -14.34 7.07
C ASP A 133 -11.85 -14.90 6.14
N GLU A 134 -12.08 -16.20 6.20
CA GLU A 134 -13.08 -16.88 5.37
C GLU A 134 -14.53 -16.45 5.67
N ARG A 135 -14.78 -15.85 6.83
CA ARG A 135 -16.07 -15.27 7.17
C ARG A 135 -16.39 -14.02 6.34
N GLU A 136 -15.37 -13.31 5.87
CA GLU A 136 -15.51 -12.12 5.02
C GLU A 136 -15.18 -12.45 3.54
N PHE A 137 -14.20 -13.35 3.30
CA PHE A 137 -13.73 -13.69 1.98
C PHE A 137 -13.87 -15.19 1.73
N PRO A 138 -14.97 -15.68 1.11
CA PRO A 138 -15.07 -17.08 0.73
C PRO A 138 -13.82 -17.51 -0.07
N GLU A 139 -13.27 -18.69 0.23
CA GLU A 139 -12.01 -19.18 -0.35
C GLU A 139 -10.86 -18.15 -0.22
N ALA A 140 -10.69 -17.58 0.99
CA ALA A 140 -9.77 -16.48 1.26
C ALA A 140 -8.33 -16.79 0.84
N ASP A 141 -7.94 -18.06 0.85
CA ASP A 141 -6.61 -18.56 0.45
C ASP A 141 -6.45 -18.79 -1.06
N GLN A 142 -7.46 -18.49 -1.85
CA GLN A 142 -7.37 -18.48 -3.31
C GLN A 142 -7.12 -17.06 -3.82
N TYR A 143 -6.17 -16.94 -4.74
CA TYR A 143 -5.96 -15.69 -5.49
C TYR A 143 -6.98 -15.60 -6.62
N GLN A 144 -7.88 -14.61 -6.58
CA GLN A 144 -8.99 -14.49 -7.52
C GLN A 144 -9.24 -13.03 -7.91
N ILE A 145 -8.83 -12.63 -9.11
CA ILE A 145 -9.03 -11.25 -9.61
C ILE A 145 -10.52 -10.90 -9.78
N SER A 146 -11.36 -11.90 -9.94
CA SER A 146 -12.82 -11.74 -10.05
C SER A 146 -13.53 -11.48 -8.72
N ARG A 147 -12.84 -11.63 -7.60
CA ARG A 147 -13.42 -11.50 -6.25
C ARG A 147 -14.11 -10.17 -6.02
N ARG A 148 -13.49 -9.05 -6.40
CA ARG A 148 -14.02 -7.68 -6.28
C ARG A 148 -14.69 -7.43 -4.92
N PRO A 149 -14.02 -7.67 -3.80
CA PRO A 149 -14.64 -7.60 -2.49
C PRO A 149 -15.13 -6.16 -2.20
N PRO A 150 -16.32 -6.00 -1.60
CA PRO A 150 -16.84 -4.67 -1.27
C PRO A 150 -16.02 -3.98 -0.19
N ARG A 151 -15.33 -4.75 0.65
CA ARG A 151 -14.45 -4.27 1.72
C ARG A 151 -13.18 -5.09 1.76
N THR A 152 -12.09 -4.43 2.09
CA THR A 152 -10.79 -5.05 2.40
C THR A 152 -10.07 -4.15 3.38
N LEU A 153 -9.21 -4.72 4.20
CA LEU A 153 -8.32 -3.97 5.09
C LEU A 153 -6.95 -3.72 4.48
N ALA A 154 -6.79 -3.94 3.16
CA ALA A 154 -5.53 -3.68 2.46
C ALA A 154 -5.03 -2.23 2.62
N PHE A 155 -5.95 -1.31 2.74
CA PHE A 155 -5.68 0.11 2.98
C PHE A 155 -6.17 0.61 4.35
N GLY A 156 -6.40 -0.30 5.30
CA GLY A 156 -6.95 0.04 6.60
C GLY A 156 -8.41 0.51 6.54
N ALA A 157 -8.89 1.12 7.60
CA ALA A 157 -10.27 1.62 7.73
C ALA A 157 -10.38 2.79 8.71
N GLY A 158 -11.52 3.51 8.65
CA GLY A 158 -11.84 4.61 9.54
C GLY A 158 -10.94 5.83 9.32
N ILE A 159 -10.71 6.59 10.39
CA ILE A 159 -9.89 7.82 10.34
C ILE A 159 -8.42 7.58 10.00
N HIS A 160 -7.97 6.34 10.10
CA HIS A 160 -6.62 5.90 9.72
C HIS A 160 -6.59 5.15 8.38
N ALA A 161 -7.65 5.19 7.58
CA ALA A 161 -7.59 4.68 6.22
C ALA A 161 -6.42 5.30 5.47
N CYS A 162 -5.73 4.50 4.66
CA CYS A 162 -4.54 4.94 3.95
C CYS A 162 -4.83 6.19 3.11
N ILE A 163 -4.15 7.29 3.43
CA ILE A 163 -4.30 8.55 2.72
C ILE A 163 -3.82 8.45 1.27
N GLY A 164 -2.83 7.60 1.00
CA GLY A 164 -2.26 7.34 -0.32
C GLY A 164 -3.04 6.32 -1.16
N GLN A 165 -4.15 5.77 -0.69
CA GLN A 165 -4.82 4.65 -1.36
C GLN A 165 -5.23 4.92 -2.81
N HIS A 166 -5.64 6.15 -3.13
CA HIS A 166 -6.04 6.53 -4.49
C HIS A 166 -4.82 6.64 -5.41
N LEU A 167 -3.74 7.24 -4.90
CA LEU A 167 -2.48 7.34 -5.61
C LEU A 167 -1.87 5.95 -5.83
N ALA A 168 -1.82 5.11 -4.81
CA ALA A 168 -1.29 3.75 -4.90
C ALA A 168 -2.02 2.88 -5.95
N ARG A 169 -3.36 3.00 -6.02
CA ARG A 169 -4.14 2.30 -7.05
C ARG A 169 -3.85 2.82 -8.46
N LEU A 170 -3.68 4.14 -8.59
CA LEU A 170 -3.36 4.76 -9.87
C LEU A 170 -1.94 4.39 -10.33
N GLU A 171 -0.95 4.49 -9.45
CA GLU A 171 0.43 4.11 -9.73
C GLU A 171 0.54 2.62 -10.08
N GLY A 172 -0.04 1.75 -9.27
CA GLY A 172 -0.06 0.31 -9.54
C GLY A 172 -0.71 -0.03 -10.88
N LYS A 173 -1.83 0.64 -11.20
CA LYS A 173 -2.48 0.49 -12.51
C LYS A 173 -1.53 0.90 -13.64
N ILE A 174 -0.97 2.10 -13.60
CA ILE A 174 -0.11 2.63 -14.68
C ILE A 174 1.14 1.78 -14.85
N ILE A 175 1.82 1.43 -13.76
CA ILE A 175 3.04 0.61 -13.81
C ILE A 175 2.75 -0.75 -14.47
N LEU A 176 1.64 -1.40 -14.10
CA LEU A 176 1.28 -2.70 -14.66
C LEU A 176 0.79 -2.60 -16.11
N GLU A 177 0.05 -1.55 -16.47
CA GLU A 177 -0.34 -1.30 -17.87
C GLU A 177 0.87 -1.13 -18.77
N GLU A 178 1.83 -0.29 -18.37
CA GLU A 178 3.07 -0.06 -19.13
C GLU A 178 3.93 -1.33 -19.19
N LEU A 179 4.04 -2.05 -18.07
CA LEU A 179 4.78 -3.31 -18.03
C LEU A 179 4.18 -4.34 -19.00
N PHE A 180 2.88 -4.57 -18.97
CA PHE A 180 2.24 -5.56 -19.81
C PHE A 180 2.15 -5.13 -21.28
N ALA A 181 2.13 -3.82 -21.56
CA ALA A 181 2.27 -3.31 -22.91
C ALA A 181 3.68 -3.56 -23.48
N ALA A 182 4.72 -3.35 -22.66
CA ALA A 182 6.11 -3.57 -23.08
C ALA A 182 6.49 -5.07 -23.10
N ILE A 183 5.98 -5.84 -22.15
CA ILE A 183 6.32 -7.26 -21.93
C ILE A 183 5.03 -8.07 -21.80
N PRO A 184 4.34 -8.38 -22.91
CA PRO A 184 3.04 -9.05 -22.88
C PRO A 184 3.12 -10.53 -22.45
N GLU A 185 4.30 -11.14 -22.53
CA GLU A 185 4.54 -12.52 -22.13
C GLU A 185 5.83 -12.62 -21.34
N TYR A 186 5.73 -13.19 -20.15
CA TYR A 186 6.88 -13.43 -19.28
C TYR A 186 6.72 -14.71 -18.47
N GLU A 187 7.83 -15.23 -18.04
CA GLU A 187 7.92 -16.35 -17.08
C GLU A 187 8.65 -15.87 -15.83
N VAL A 188 8.09 -16.12 -14.67
CA VAL A 188 8.75 -15.82 -13.39
C VAL A 188 9.75 -16.94 -13.07
N GLN A 189 10.99 -16.54 -12.76
CA GLN A 189 12.04 -17.45 -12.29
C GLN A 189 11.85 -17.71 -10.78
N GLN A 190 10.87 -18.53 -10.40
CA GLN A 190 10.40 -18.70 -9.03
C GLN A 190 11.50 -18.94 -8.01
N GLN A 191 12.50 -19.80 -8.35
CA GLN A 191 13.62 -20.17 -7.47
C GLN A 191 14.56 -18.99 -7.16
N ARG A 192 14.46 -17.91 -7.94
CA ARG A 192 15.26 -16.69 -7.78
C ARG A 192 14.47 -15.55 -7.16
N CYS A 193 13.16 -15.74 -6.93
CA CYS A 193 12.35 -14.76 -6.25
C CYS A 193 12.79 -14.64 -4.78
N ARG A 194 12.80 -13.41 -4.29
CA ARG A 194 13.11 -13.12 -2.89
C ARG A 194 11.95 -12.41 -2.25
N ARG A 195 11.59 -12.87 -1.06
CA ARG A 195 10.60 -12.21 -0.21
C ARG A 195 11.31 -11.46 0.91
N THR A 196 10.84 -10.27 1.21
CA THR A 196 11.07 -9.66 2.50
C THR A 196 9.98 -10.11 3.46
N PHE A 197 10.37 -10.36 4.70
CA PHE A 197 9.46 -10.68 5.78
C PHE A 197 10.01 -10.07 7.06
N THR A 198 9.31 -9.05 7.52
CA THR A 198 9.57 -8.40 8.80
C THR A 198 8.30 -8.41 9.64
N GLU A 199 8.37 -7.97 10.87
CA GLU A 199 7.18 -7.79 11.71
C GLU A 199 6.18 -6.81 11.09
N PHE A 200 6.67 -5.82 10.36
CA PHE A 200 5.87 -4.75 9.77
C PHE A 200 5.51 -5.01 8.30
N LEU A 201 6.49 -5.38 7.46
CA LEU A 201 6.34 -5.55 6.00
C LEU A 201 6.60 -6.99 5.55
N GLN A 202 5.84 -7.42 4.54
CA GLN A 202 6.08 -8.64 3.79
C GLN A 202 5.76 -8.45 2.31
N GLY A 203 6.30 -9.32 1.48
CA GLY A 203 6.02 -9.35 0.04
C GLY A 203 7.26 -9.70 -0.79
N TYR A 204 7.11 -9.72 -2.09
CA TYR A 204 8.21 -9.97 -3.01
C TYR A 204 9.03 -8.71 -3.25
N CYS A 205 10.29 -8.71 -2.83
CA CYS A 205 11.25 -7.63 -3.09
C CYS A 205 12.07 -7.84 -4.37
N GLU A 206 12.11 -9.08 -4.89
CA GLU A 206 12.70 -9.40 -6.18
C GLU A 206 11.84 -10.46 -6.88
N VAL A 207 11.44 -10.17 -8.12
CA VAL A 207 10.70 -11.09 -9.00
C VAL A 207 11.40 -11.11 -10.36
N PRO A 208 12.47 -11.91 -10.52
CA PRO A 208 13.16 -12.04 -11.80
C PRO A 208 12.24 -12.69 -12.83
N ILE A 209 12.12 -12.03 -13.97
CA ILE A 209 11.33 -12.52 -15.10
C ILE A 209 12.22 -12.83 -16.31
N ARG A 210 11.79 -13.79 -17.10
CA ARG A 210 12.30 -14.04 -18.45
C ARG A 210 11.22 -13.65 -19.45
N PHE A 211 11.59 -12.90 -20.46
CA PHE A 211 10.68 -12.47 -21.50
C PHE A 211 11.40 -12.45 -22.86
N ARG A 212 10.63 -12.41 -23.93
CA ARG A 212 11.16 -12.16 -25.28
C ARG A 212 10.91 -10.70 -25.63
N PRO A 213 11.94 -9.93 -25.97
CA PRO A 213 11.77 -8.58 -26.51
C PRO A 213 10.90 -8.65 -27.78
N ARG A 214 10.08 -7.62 -27.97
CA ARG A 214 9.35 -7.43 -29.24
C ARG A 214 10.30 -7.05 -30.35
#